data_45156397b96dc5ea54a7ba45c68da995
#
_entry.id   45156397b96dc5ea54a7ba45c68da995
#
_cell.length_a   1.000
_cell.length_b   1.000
_cell.length_c   1.000
_cell.angle_alpha   90.00
_cell.angle_beta   90.00
_cell.angle_gamma   90.00
#
_symmetry.space_group_name_H-M   'P 1'
#
loop_
_entity.id
_entity.type
_entity.pdbx_description
1 polymer ?
#
loop_
_entity_poly.entity_id
_entity_poly.type
_entity_poly.pdbx_seq_one_letter_code
_entity_poly.pdbx_strand_id
1 'polypeptide(L)'
;MTKEDPAHIHVLFQDAFNAGDIDSLVALYELNAVLVVNGQPVAGQQSIRNAYKSFLARRPQMTIKTRSAVMFDDSLAVLHGDWVLEPAPADETGSTTRGLSTEVVRRQPDGSWRFVIDNPNTPR
;
A
#
# COMPACT_ATOMS: atom_id res chain seq x y z
N MET A 1 -7.11 -15.03 -8.03
CA MET A 1 -7.00 -13.57 -8.24
C MET A 1 -5.93 -13.32 -9.29
N THR A 2 -6.23 -12.56 -10.32
CA THR A 2 -5.30 -12.25 -11.41
C THR A 2 -4.86 -10.78 -11.32
N LYS A 3 -3.82 -10.43 -12.09
CA LYS A 3 -3.34 -9.05 -12.09
C LYS A 3 -4.37 -8.05 -12.65
N GLU A 4 -5.37 -8.51 -13.39
CA GLU A 4 -6.46 -7.68 -13.87
C GLU A 4 -7.44 -7.31 -12.77
N ASP A 5 -7.45 -8.03 -11.65
CA ASP A 5 -8.27 -7.69 -10.50
C ASP A 5 -7.58 -6.57 -9.70
N PRO A 6 -8.23 -5.40 -9.52
CA PRO A 6 -7.58 -4.30 -8.79
C PRO A 6 -7.17 -4.70 -7.36
N ALA A 7 -7.89 -5.61 -6.72
CA ALA A 7 -7.53 -6.05 -5.37
C ALA A 7 -6.21 -6.81 -5.30
N HIS A 8 -5.71 -7.32 -6.43
CA HIS A 8 -4.42 -8.01 -6.47
C HIS A 8 -3.27 -7.11 -6.03
N ILE A 9 -3.41 -5.80 -6.16
CA ILE A 9 -2.37 -4.87 -5.72
C ILE A 9 -2.09 -5.00 -4.21
N HIS A 10 -3.09 -5.36 -3.40
CA HIS A 10 -2.87 -5.59 -1.98
C HIS A 10 -1.96 -6.79 -1.72
N VAL A 11 -2.09 -7.85 -2.53
CA VAL A 11 -1.20 -9.02 -2.43
C VAL A 11 0.24 -8.62 -2.79
N LEU A 12 0.41 -7.89 -3.90
CA LEU A 12 1.73 -7.43 -4.33
C LEU A 12 2.35 -6.49 -3.31
N PHE A 13 1.54 -5.60 -2.73
CA PHE A 13 2.00 -4.68 -1.70
C PHE A 13 2.52 -5.45 -0.47
N GLN A 14 1.71 -6.40 0.02
CA GLN A 14 2.08 -7.21 1.19
C GLN A 14 3.38 -7.97 0.94
N ASP A 15 3.51 -8.59 -0.23
CA ASP A 15 4.69 -9.38 -0.55
C ASP A 15 5.95 -8.50 -0.61
N ALA A 16 5.88 -7.35 -1.28
CA ALA A 16 7.02 -6.44 -1.38
C ALA A 16 7.39 -5.83 -0.03
N PHE A 17 6.38 -5.43 0.74
CA PHE A 17 6.57 -4.85 2.06
C PHE A 17 7.27 -5.85 2.99
N ASN A 18 6.76 -7.08 3.05
CA ASN A 18 7.29 -8.12 3.94
C ASN A 18 8.68 -8.61 3.53
N ALA A 19 8.99 -8.53 2.23
CA ALA A 19 10.33 -8.85 1.74
C ALA A 19 11.33 -7.71 1.96
N GLY A 20 10.87 -6.52 2.35
CA GLY A 20 11.72 -5.34 2.42
C GLY A 20 12.18 -4.86 1.05
N ASP A 21 11.46 -5.23 -0.01
CA ASP A 21 11.81 -4.91 -1.39
C ASP A 21 11.23 -3.54 -1.77
N ILE A 22 12.01 -2.50 -1.47
CA ILE A 22 11.56 -1.13 -1.66
C ILE A 22 11.32 -0.79 -3.13
N ASP A 23 12.10 -1.36 -4.04
CA ASP A 23 11.93 -1.06 -5.47
C ASP A 23 10.60 -1.61 -5.99
N SER A 24 10.25 -2.85 -5.64
CA SER A 24 8.97 -3.43 -6.00
C SER A 24 7.81 -2.70 -5.34
N LEU A 25 8.00 -2.26 -4.11
CA LEU A 25 6.97 -1.52 -3.37
C LEU A 25 6.66 -0.18 -4.05
N VAL A 26 7.69 0.60 -4.35
CA VAL A 26 7.53 1.92 -4.99
C VAL A 26 6.97 1.78 -6.40
N ALA A 27 7.31 0.70 -7.10
CA ALA A 27 6.79 0.45 -8.45
C ALA A 27 5.27 0.24 -8.49
N LEU A 28 4.63 -0.02 -7.34
CA LEU A 28 3.17 -0.11 -7.25
C LEU A 28 2.48 1.25 -7.27
N TYR A 29 3.23 2.34 -7.19
CA TYR A 29 2.70 3.70 -7.18
C TYR A 29 2.95 4.38 -8.52
N GLU A 30 1.97 5.15 -8.99
CA GLU A 30 2.19 6.01 -10.16
C GLU A 30 3.25 7.06 -9.84
N LEU A 31 3.86 7.63 -10.90
CA LEU A 31 4.97 8.57 -10.74
C LEU A 31 4.62 9.74 -9.81
N ASN A 32 3.40 10.25 -9.90
CA ASN A 32 2.93 11.38 -9.12
C ASN A 32 1.94 10.99 -8.04
N ALA A 33 1.93 9.72 -7.62
CA ALA A 33 1.02 9.24 -6.60
C ALA A 33 1.18 9.97 -5.28
N VAL A 34 0.12 9.92 -4.47
CA VAL A 34 0.12 10.53 -3.13
C VAL A 34 -0.06 9.43 -2.10
N LEU A 35 0.85 9.39 -1.14
CA LEU A 35 0.74 8.56 0.07
C LEU A 35 0.46 9.47 1.24
N VAL A 36 -0.57 9.15 2.03
CA VAL A 36 -0.86 9.92 3.24
C VAL A 36 -0.10 9.30 4.41
N VAL A 37 0.78 10.08 5.03
CA VAL A 37 1.60 9.66 6.17
C VAL A 37 1.30 10.57 7.35
N ASN A 38 0.79 10.00 8.44
CA ASN A 38 0.42 10.77 9.64
C ASN A 38 -0.49 11.95 9.30
N GLY A 39 -1.47 11.72 8.42
CA GLY A 39 -2.42 12.75 8.01
C GLY A 39 -1.89 13.77 7.00
N GLN A 40 -0.66 13.64 6.54
CA GLN A 40 -0.04 14.58 5.62
C GLN A 40 0.24 13.93 4.26
N PRO A 41 -0.05 14.61 3.15
CA PRO A 41 0.24 14.04 1.83
C PRO A 41 1.74 14.05 1.54
N VAL A 42 2.21 12.93 1.01
CA VAL A 42 3.56 12.76 0.50
C VAL A 42 3.43 12.44 -0.99
N ALA A 43 3.91 13.32 -1.85
CA ALA A 43 3.67 13.21 -3.28
C ALA A 43 4.94 12.81 -4.04
N GLY A 44 4.76 11.91 -5.02
CA GLY A 44 5.80 11.47 -5.93
C GLY A 44 6.58 10.28 -5.43
N GLN A 45 7.08 9.47 -6.37
CA GLN A 45 7.76 8.21 -6.05
C GLN A 45 8.99 8.40 -5.17
N GLN A 46 9.77 9.46 -5.36
CA GLN A 46 10.97 9.66 -4.54
C GLN A 46 10.62 9.92 -3.07
N SER A 47 9.62 10.75 -2.83
CA SER A 47 9.16 11.04 -1.46
C SER A 47 8.54 9.82 -0.80
N ILE A 48 7.78 9.03 -1.58
CA ILE A 48 7.19 7.78 -1.11
C ILE A 48 8.30 6.78 -0.75
N ARG A 49 9.33 6.68 -1.58
CA ARG A 49 10.49 5.83 -1.30
C ARG A 49 11.15 6.21 0.01
N ASN A 50 11.36 7.50 0.23
CA ASN A 50 11.98 8.00 1.47
C ASN A 50 11.14 7.64 2.71
N ALA A 51 9.81 7.75 2.59
CA ALA A 51 8.92 7.35 3.68
C ALA A 51 9.04 5.87 4.00
N TYR A 52 9.03 5.00 2.98
CA TYR A 52 9.13 3.55 3.20
C TYR A 52 10.50 3.11 3.70
N LYS A 53 11.57 3.82 3.37
CA LYS A 53 12.90 3.50 3.95
C LYS A 53 12.85 3.47 5.47
N SER A 54 12.18 4.45 6.06
CA SER A 54 12.02 4.52 7.52
C SER A 54 11.17 3.38 8.07
N PHE A 55 10.04 3.08 7.42
CA PHE A 55 9.17 1.99 7.85
C PHE A 55 9.86 0.64 7.77
N LEU A 56 10.57 0.37 6.68
CA LEU A 56 11.15 -0.94 6.42
C LEU A 56 12.42 -1.20 7.23
N ALA A 57 13.02 -0.16 7.80
CA ALA A 57 14.27 -0.28 8.56
C ALA A 57 14.13 -1.24 9.76
N ARG A 58 12.94 -1.32 10.36
CA ARG A 58 12.68 -2.20 11.52
C ARG A 58 12.10 -3.56 11.12
N ARG A 59 11.99 -3.82 9.82
CA ARG A 59 11.48 -5.08 9.27
C ARG A 59 10.13 -5.52 9.84
N PRO A 60 9.13 -4.64 9.89
CA PRO A 60 7.80 -5.07 10.34
C PRO A 60 7.17 -5.99 9.30
N GLN A 61 6.18 -6.74 9.73
CA GLN A 61 5.44 -7.64 8.85
C GLN A 61 3.99 -7.18 8.76
N MET A 62 3.46 -7.19 7.55
CA MET A 62 2.10 -6.72 7.29
C MET A 62 1.23 -7.83 6.73
N THR A 63 -0.02 -7.86 7.19
CA THR A 63 -1.10 -8.62 6.57
C THR A 63 -2.15 -7.62 6.14
N ILE A 64 -2.59 -7.69 4.89
CA ILE A 64 -3.66 -6.83 4.40
C ILE A 64 -4.71 -7.68 3.68
N LYS A 65 -5.98 -7.41 4.00
CA LYS A 65 -7.13 -8.06 3.37
C LYS A 65 -8.00 -7.00 2.72
N THR A 66 -8.33 -7.21 1.45
CA THR A 66 -9.25 -6.32 0.75
C THR A 66 -10.65 -6.52 1.28
N ARG A 67 -11.27 -5.45 1.78
CA ARG A 67 -12.67 -5.46 2.22
C ARG A 67 -13.63 -5.20 1.09
N SER A 68 -13.28 -4.29 0.20
CA SER A 68 -14.12 -3.93 -0.93
C SER A 68 -13.29 -3.35 -2.07
N ALA A 69 -13.80 -3.52 -3.27
CA ALA A 69 -13.24 -2.93 -4.48
C ALA A 69 -14.41 -2.41 -5.31
N VAL A 70 -14.44 -1.10 -5.55
CA VAL A 70 -15.48 -0.46 -6.34
C VAL A 70 -14.82 0.11 -7.59
N MET A 71 -15.24 -0.37 -8.76
CA MET A 71 -14.67 0.05 -10.03
C MET A 71 -15.48 1.17 -10.65
N PHE A 72 -14.78 2.12 -11.23
CA PHE A 72 -15.35 3.09 -12.13
C PHE A 72 -14.82 2.81 -13.53
N ASP A 73 -15.71 2.48 -14.47
CA ASP A 73 -15.31 2.06 -15.80
C ASP A 73 -14.36 0.86 -15.67
N ASP A 74 -13.41 0.67 -16.59
CA ASP A 74 -12.39 -0.36 -16.49
C ASP A 74 -11.03 0.24 -16.11
N SER A 75 -11.01 1.49 -15.65
CA SER A 75 -9.76 2.24 -15.54
C SER A 75 -9.40 2.66 -14.12
N LEU A 76 -10.36 2.71 -13.21
CA LEU A 76 -10.16 3.28 -11.89
C LEU A 76 -10.92 2.44 -10.86
N ALA A 77 -10.34 2.28 -9.68
CA ALA A 77 -11.03 1.60 -8.59
C ALA A 77 -10.70 2.23 -7.24
N VAL A 78 -11.67 2.15 -6.33
CA VAL A 78 -11.45 2.49 -4.92
C VAL A 78 -11.39 1.18 -4.15
N LEU A 79 -10.32 1.00 -3.40
CA LEU A 79 -10.12 -0.18 -2.56
C LEU A 79 -10.19 0.22 -1.09
N HIS A 80 -10.76 -0.66 -0.29
CA HIS A 80 -10.66 -0.58 1.17
C HIS A 80 -9.98 -1.84 1.67
N GLY A 81 -9.02 -1.68 2.59
CA GLY A 81 -8.29 -2.80 3.16
C GLY A 81 -8.29 -2.78 4.68
N ASP A 82 -8.28 -3.97 5.26
CA ASP A 82 -7.96 -4.16 6.68
C ASP A 82 -6.51 -4.59 6.77
N TRP A 83 -5.70 -3.86 7.51
CA TRP A 83 -4.29 -4.24 7.67
C TRP A 83 -3.92 -4.41 9.14
N VAL A 84 -2.97 -5.30 9.35
CA VAL A 84 -2.33 -5.54 10.64
C VAL A 84 -0.83 -5.44 10.41
N LEU A 85 -0.17 -4.64 11.22
CA LEU A 85 1.28 -4.47 11.17
C LEU A 85 1.86 -4.99 12.48
N GLU A 86 2.71 -6.00 12.37
CA GLU A 86 3.38 -6.60 13.52
C GLU A 86 4.85 -6.24 13.52
N PRO A 87 5.43 -5.92 14.69
CA PRO A 87 6.87 -5.66 14.76
C PRO A 87 7.65 -6.94 14.47
N ALA A 88 8.89 -6.79 13.98
CA ALA A 88 9.78 -7.91 13.85
C ALA A 88 10.00 -8.58 15.23
N PRO A 89 10.19 -9.91 15.30
CA PRO A 89 10.39 -10.59 16.59
C PRO A 89 11.54 -10.01 17.42
N ALA A 90 12.55 -9.45 16.76
CA ALA A 90 13.70 -8.84 17.45
C ALA A 90 13.43 -7.42 17.95
N ASP A 91 12.32 -6.80 17.58
CA ASP A 91 11.97 -5.43 17.97
C ASP A 91 11.13 -5.46 19.25
N GLU A 92 11.81 -5.43 20.38
CA GLU A 92 11.16 -5.52 21.70
C GLU A 92 10.34 -4.29 22.06
N THR A 93 10.57 -3.16 21.37
CA THR A 93 9.86 -1.92 21.64
C THR A 93 8.65 -1.73 20.73
N GLY A 94 8.51 -2.59 19.71
CA GLY A 94 7.41 -2.49 18.77
C GLY A 94 6.10 -3.04 19.33
N SER A 95 5.00 -2.59 18.77
CA SER A 95 3.66 -3.08 19.10
C SER A 95 2.89 -3.36 17.83
N THR A 96 1.91 -4.26 17.92
CA THR A 96 0.99 -4.54 16.82
C THR A 96 0.05 -3.37 16.62
N THR A 97 -0.07 -2.92 15.38
CA THR A 97 -1.02 -1.87 15.01
C THR A 97 -1.98 -2.38 13.94
N ARG A 98 -3.16 -1.79 13.89
CA ARG A 98 -4.21 -2.17 12.94
C ARG A 98 -4.83 -0.92 12.36
N GLY A 99 -5.33 -1.03 11.14
CA GLY A 99 -5.99 0.09 10.51
C GLY A 99 -6.85 -0.32 9.34
N LEU A 100 -7.56 0.68 8.83
CA LEU A 100 -8.31 0.60 7.59
C LEU A 100 -7.64 1.50 6.57
N SER A 101 -7.48 0.99 5.36
CA SER A 101 -6.94 1.78 4.26
C SER A 101 -8.02 2.14 3.26
N THR A 102 -7.81 3.24 2.55
CA THR A 102 -8.56 3.62 1.37
C THR A 102 -7.57 3.96 0.28
N GLU A 103 -7.65 3.26 -0.85
CA GLU A 103 -6.78 3.51 -1.97
C GLU A 103 -7.59 3.80 -3.22
N VAL A 104 -7.06 4.69 -4.06
CA VAL A 104 -7.49 4.84 -5.44
C VAL A 104 -6.40 4.26 -6.33
N VAL A 105 -6.78 3.31 -7.18
CA VAL A 105 -5.84 2.65 -8.09
C VAL A 105 -6.31 2.85 -9.53
N ARG A 106 -5.34 2.97 -10.44
CA ARG A 106 -5.58 3.16 -11.87
C ARG A 106 -4.99 2.02 -12.66
N ARG A 107 -5.78 1.53 -13.66
CA ARG A 107 -5.30 0.51 -14.57
C ARG A 107 -4.22 1.07 -15.48
N GLN A 108 -3.13 0.34 -15.60
CA GLN A 108 -2.01 0.70 -16.44
C GLN A 108 -2.15 0.05 -17.83
N PRO A 109 -1.40 0.52 -18.83
CA PRO A 109 -1.46 -0.05 -20.18
C PRO A 109 -1.22 -1.55 -20.25
N ASP A 110 -0.41 -2.11 -19.34
CA ASP A 110 -0.14 -3.55 -19.29
C ASP A 110 -1.23 -4.36 -18.57
N GLY A 111 -2.31 -3.71 -18.13
CA GLY A 111 -3.41 -4.34 -17.42
C GLY A 111 -3.22 -4.44 -15.91
N SER A 112 -2.06 -4.13 -15.39
CA SER A 112 -1.84 -4.06 -13.95
C SER A 112 -2.42 -2.78 -13.36
N TRP A 113 -2.44 -2.69 -12.04
CA TRP A 113 -2.97 -1.53 -11.32
C TRP A 113 -1.86 -0.86 -10.53
N ARG A 114 -1.93 0.46 -10.38
CA ARG A 114 -1.02 1.22 -9.53
C ARG A 114 -1.79 2.18 -8.65
N PHE A 115 -1.23 2.44 -7.47
CA PHE A 115 -1.81 3.43 -6.56
C PHE A 115 -1.68 4.84 -7.15
N VAL A 116 -2.79 5.56 -7.11
CA VAL A 116 -2.87 7.00 -7.39
C VAL A 116 -2.88 7.76 -6.06
N ILE A 117 -3.73 7.30 -5.14
CA ILE A 117 -3.81 7.83 -3.78
C ILE A 117 -3.83 6.63 -2.83
N ASP A 118 -3.00 6.67 -1.81
CA ASP A 118 -2.94 5.64 -0.79
C ASP A 118 -3.08 6.30 0.58
N ASN A 119 -4.20 6.06 1.24
CA ASN A 119 -4.43 6.51 2.60
C ASN A 119 -4.53 5.28 3.52
N PRO A 120 -3.44 4.91 4.21
CA PRO A 120 -3.44 3.73 5.06
C PRO A 120 -4.24 3.87 6.36
N ASN A 121 -4.63 5.08 6.73
CA ASN A 121 -5.33 5.32 8.00
C ASN A 121 -6.63 6.07 7.78
N THR A 122 -7.63 5.36 7.27
CA THR A 122 -8.97 5.92 7.12
C THR A 122 -9.66 5.97 8.48
N PRO A 123 -10.27 7.09 8.86
CA PRO A 123 -11.05 7.16 10.11
C PRO A 123 -12.20 6.16 10.09
N ARG A 124 -12.46 5.56 11.25
CA ARG A 124 -13.57 4.62 11.44
C ARG A 124 -14.87 5.36 11.70
#